data_0bb35b74b2bfad9b31f6a8aed2362493
#
_entry.id   0bb35b74b2bfad9b31f6a8aed2362493
#
_cell.length_a   1.000
_cell.length_b   1.000
_cell.length_c   1.000
_cell.angle_alpha   90.00
_cell.angle_beta   90.00
_cell.angle_gamma   90.00
#
_symmetry.space_group_name_H-M   'P 1'
#
loop_
_entity.id
_entity.type
_entity.pdbx_description
1 polymer ?
#
loop_
_entity_poly.entity_id
_entity_poly.type
_entity_poly.pdbx_seq_one_letter_code
_entity_poly.pdbx_strand_id
1 'polypeptide(L)'
;MGRSACPLFLFCMVWGYHYTRKRKIYLLRLYLGSLFMTVFALAIKHYLPTDGFGYGNHNIFLSMFWVGLLISTIEIFQRDRKKGGIMLGAIFAVQILFPYAERILHTFFTFLPSFSGDTITGIVPNIYLNEYGFEFIALSVLMYFLKEKKDLFCVTTRLI
;
A
#
# COMPACT_ATOMS: atom_id res chain seq x y z
N MET A 1 -5.96 6.24 18.90
CA MET A 1 -4.53 6.66 19.01
C MET A 1 -3.59 6.03 17.96
N GLY A 2 -3.94 4.99 17.22
CA GLY A 2 -3.04 4.36 16.22
C GLY A 2 -2.75 5.17 14.95
N ARG A 3 -3.61 6.09 14.56
CA ARG A 3 -3.45 6.88 13.32
C ARG A 3 -2.29 7.88 13.34
N SER A 4 -1.87 8.35 14.53
CA SER A 4 -0.74 9.29 14.66
C SER A 4 0.63 8.65 14.39
N ALA A 5 0.76 7.35 14.50
CA ALA A 5 2.00 6.64 14.23
C ALA A 5 2.25 6.40 12.72
N CYS A 6 1.18 6.41 11.90
CA CYS A 6 1.28 6.15 10.46
C CYS A 6 2.22 7.13 9.73
N PRO A 7 2.12 8.47 9.91
CA PRO A 7 3.03 9.40 9.25
C PRO A 7 4.50 9.14 9.58
N LEU A 8 4.80 8.75 10.83
CA LEU A 8 6.16 8.44 11.25
C LEU A 8 6.70 7.19 10.54
N PHE A 9 5.88 6.13 10.44
CA PHE A 9 6.26 4.92 9.71
C PHE A 9 6.48 5.19 8.23
N LEU A 10 5.62 5.98 7.60
CA LEU A 10 5.75 6.37 6.20
C LEU A 10 6.99 7.24 5.98
N PHE A 11 7.30 8.13 6.89
CA PHE A 11 8.54 8.91 6.88
C PHE A 11 9.76 8.00 6.93
N CYS A 12 9.84 7.10 7.91
CA CYS A 12 10.95 6.15 8.03
C CYS A 12 11.08 5.26 6.78
N MET A 13 9.95 4.85 6.19
CA MET A 13 9.93 4.08 4.95
C MET A 13 10.49 4.87 3.77
N VAL A 14 10.10 6.12 3.59
CA VAL A 14 10.58 7.00 2.51
C VAL A 14 12.10 7.19 2.61
N TRP A 15 12.62 7.44 3.82
CA TRP A 15 14.06 7.52 4.04
C TRP A 15 14.76 6.18 3.80
N GLY A 16 14.25 5.07 4.34
CA GLY A 16 14.78 3.74 4.12
C GLY A 16 14.80 3.36 2.63
N TYR A 17 13.74 3.71 1.90
CA TYR A 17 13.64 3.46 0.46
C TYR A 17 14.70 4.22 -0.33
N HIS A 18 14.97 5.49 0.03
CA HIS A 18 15.99 6.31 -0.63
C HIS A 18 17.38 5.68 -0.54
N TYR A 19 17.77 5.19 0.64
CA TYR A 19 19.08 4.58 0.86
C TYR A 19 19.20 3.12 0.41
N THR A 20 18.10 2.50 0.00
CA THR A 20 18.10 1.09 -0.40
C THR A 20 18.66 0.90 -1.80
N ARG A 21 19.75 0.13 -1.94
CA ARG A 21 20.36 -0.22 -3.22
C ARG A 21 19.48 -1.18 -4.06
N LYS A 22 18.84 -2.15 -3.41
CA LYS A 22 18.02 -3.20 -4.06
C LYS A 22 16.52 -2.91 -3.89
N ARG A 23 16.02 -1.85 -4.49
CA ARG A 23 14.63 -1.36 -4.35
C ARG A 23 13.58 -2.41 -4.69
N LYS A 24 13.81 -3.23 -5.73
CA LYS A 24 12.88 -4.32 -6.09
C LYS A 24 12.71 -5.35 -4.97
N ILE A 25 13.80 -5.73 -4.30
CA ILE A 25 13.77 -6.67 -3.17
C ILE A 25 13.06 -6.03 -1.97
N TYR A 26 13.27 -4.73 -1.76
CA TYR A 26 12.59 -4.00 -0.69
C TYR A 26 11.07 -3.98 -0.90
N LEU A 27 10.61 -3.66 -2.12
CA LEU A 27 9.20 -3.70 -2.48
C LEU A 27 8.61 -5.12 -2.34
N LEU A 28 9.35 -6.15 -2.78
CA LEU A 28 8.93 -7.54 -2.63
C LEU A 28 8.74 -7.90 -1.15
N ARG A 29 9.66 -7.48 -0.28
CA ARG A 29 9.53 -7.72 1.19
C ARG A 29 8.31 -7.03 1.78
N LEU A 30 8.01 -5.80 1.37
CA LEU A 30 6.81 -5.09 1.80
C LEU A 30 5.54 -5.80 1.34
N TYR A 31 5.51 -6.28 0.09
CA TYR A 31 4.38 -7.05 -0.43
C TYR A 31 4.20 -8.39 0.29
N LEU A 32 5.29 -9.12 0.55
CA LEU A 32 5.24 -10.36 1.32
C LEU A 32 4.78 -10.11 2.76
N GLY A 33 5.22 -9.00 3.39
CA GLY A 33 4.72 -8.57 4.69
C GLY A 33 3.23 -8.27 4.67
N SER A 34 2.74 -7.64 3.60
CA SER A 34 1.32 -7.40 3.37
C SER A 34 0.52 -8.70 3.27
N LEU A 35 1.00 -9.66 2.48
CA LEU A 35 0.37 -10.97 2.35
C LEU A 35 0.34 -11.71 3.69
N PHE A 36 1.45 -11.69 4.44
CA PHE A 36 1.52 -12.30 5.77
C PHE A 36 0.49 -11.71 6.72
N MET A 37 0.36 -10.36 6.77
CA MET A 37 -0.65 -9.70 7.60
C MET A 37 -2.07 -10.05 7.19
N THR A 38 -2.33 -10.18 5.89
CA THR A 38 -3.64 -10.59 5.36
C THR A 38 -3.99 -12.03 5.77
N VAL A 39 -3.06 -12.96 5.62
CA VAL A 39 -3.25 -14.35 6.05
C VAL A 39 -3.43 -14.45 7.56
N PHE A 40 -2.66 -13.69 8.32
CA PHE A 40 -2.76 -13.63 9.78
C PHE A 40 -4.12 -13.09 10.24
N ALA A 41 -4.60 -11.99 9.62
CA ALA A 41 -5.92 -11.43 9.90
C ALA A 41 -7.04 -12.42 9.57
N LEU A 42 -6.91 -13.17 8.46
CA LEU A 42 -7.86 -14.21 8.06
C LEU A 42 -7.88 -15.38 9.07
N ALA A 43 -6.71 -15.79 9.54
CA ALA A 43 -6.59 -16.84 10.56
C ALA A 43 -7.24 -16.41 11.88
N ILE A 44 -6.99 -15.18 12.34
CA ILE A 44 -7.64 -14.65 13.55
C ILE A 44 -9.16 -14.64 13.38
N LYS A 45 -9.66 -14.13 12.26
CA LYS A 45 -11.11 -14.07 11.98
C LYS A 45 -11.76 -15.46 11.94
N HIS A 46 -11.01 -16.48 11.51
CA HIS A 46 -11.50 -17.85 11.46
C HIS A 46 -11.52 -18.53 12.84
N TYR A 47 -10.47 -18.36 13.63
CA TYR A 47 -10.31 -19.05 14.93
C TYR A 47 -10.90 -18.29 16.12
N LEU A 48 -11.03 -16.96 16.03
CA LEU A 48 -11.54 -16.09 17.08
C LEU A 48 -12.65 -15.19 16.51
N PRO A 49 -13.86 -15.73 16.24
CA PRO A 49 -14.97 -14.92 15.79
C PRO A 49 -15.40 -13.99 16.93
N THR A 50 -14.87 -12.78 16.93
CA THR A 50 -15.28 -11.72 17.85
C THR A 50 -16.42 -10.94 17.21
N ASP A 51 -17.62 -11.22 17.67
CA ASP A 51 -18.82 -10.44 17.31
C ASP A 51 -18.61 -8.97 17.72
N GLY A 52 -18.49 -8.08 16.73
CA GLY A 52 -18.51 -6.64 16.94
C GLY A 52 -17.20 -5.87 16.76
N PHE A 53 -16.03 -6.50 16.77
CA PHE A 53 -14.79 -5.85 16.36
C PHE A 53 -14.48 -6.22 14.91
N GLY A 54 -14.93 -5.39 13.96
CA GLY A 54 -14.41 -5.43 12.61
C GLY A 54 -12.91 -5.19 12.67
N TYR A 55 -12.12 -6.28 12.69
CA TYR A 55 -10.70 -6.18 12.35
C TYR A 55 -10.65 -5.77 10.87
N GLY A 56 -10.71 -4.46 10.64
CA GLY A 56 -10.49 -3.89 9.33
C GLY A 56 -9.11 -4.30 8.81
N ASN A 57 -8.90 -4.07 7.54
CA ASN A 57 -7.62 -4.42 6.87
C ASN A 57 -6.49 -3.50 7.39
N HIS A 58 -6.01 -3.76 8.62
CA HIS A 58 -4.92 -3.03 9.26
C HIS A 58 -3.57 -3.41 8.65
N ASN A 59 -3.40 -3.10 7.35
CA ASN A 59 -2.24 -3.51 6.57
C ASN A 59 -1.38 -2.31 6.15
N ILE A 60 -0.58 -1.81 7.08
CA ILE A 60 0.36 -0.71 6.83
C ILE A 60 1.40 -1.06 5.74
N PHE A 61 1.76 -2.35 5.61
CA PHE A 61 2.74 -2.79 4.60
C PHE A 61 2.23 -2.57 3.18
N LEU A 62 0.91 -2.68 2.97
CA LEU A 62 0.29 -2.39 1.69
C LEU A 62 0.42 -0.91 1.32
N SER A 63 0.21 -0.01 2.29
CA SER A 63 0.39 1.43 2.10
C SER A 63 1.84 1.76 1.78
N MET A 64 2.79 1.17 2.52
CA MET A 64 4.22 1.34 2.27
C MET A 64 4.65 0.80 0.89
N PHE A 65 4.08 -0.33 0.48
CA PHE A 65 4.31 -0.90 -0.86
C PHE A 65 3.85 0.08 -1.94
N TRP A 66 2.65 0.68 -1.81
CA TRP A 66 2.14 1.67 -2.75
C TRP A 66 3.02 2.90 -2.85
N VAL A 67 3.47 3.45 -1.71
CA VAL A 67 4.41 4.58 -1.70
C VAL A 67 5.67 4.25 -2.48
N GLY A 68 6.31 3.12 -2.20
CA GLY A 68 7.54 2.72 -2.89
C GLY A 68 7.32 2.42 -4.38
N LEU A 69 6.18 1.82 -4.74
CA LEU A 69 5.82 1.54 -6.13
C LEU A 69 5.61 2.83 -6.92
N LEU A 70 4.88 3.81 -6.36
CA LEU A 70 4.65 5.11 -7.00
C LEU A 70 5.95 5.89 -7.15
N ILE A 71 6.81 5.94 -6.13
CA ILE A 71 8.13 6.58 -6.21
C ILE A 71 8.94 5.95 -7.36
N SER A 72 9.04 4.60 -7.40
CA SER A 72 9.73 3.91 -8.50
C SER A 72 9.18 4.26 -9.87
N THR A 73 7.85 4.31 -9.98
CA THR A 73 7.16 4.59 -11.24
C THR A 73 7.45 6.00 -11.72
N ILE A 74 7.41 6.99 -10.82
CA ILE A 74 7.72 8.39 -11.15
C ILE A 74 9.19 8.56 -11.55
N GLU A 75 10.14 7.93 -10.84
CA GLU A 75 11.56 7.97 -11.19
C GLU A 75 11.83 7.32 -12.55
N ILE A 76 11.19 6.18 -12.84
CA ILE A 76 11.29 5.52 -14.15
C ILE A 76 10.69 6.41 -15.24
N PHE A 77 9.55 7.07 -14.96
CA PHE A 77 8.91 7.98 -15.90
C PHE A 77 9.79 9.19 -16.23
N GLN A 78 10.50 9.73 -15.23
CA GLN A 78 11.44 10.84 -15.43
C GLN A 78 12.66 10.41 -16.29
N ARG A 79 13.11 9.16 -16.16
CA ARG A 79 14.26 8.62 -16.88
C ARG A 79 13.89 8.09 -18.28
N ASP A 80 12.76 7.38 -18.38
CA ASP A 80 12.28 6.75 -19.61
C ASP A 80 10.75 6.83 -19.64
N ARG A 81 10.22 7.80 -20.41
CA ARG A 81 8.78 8.06 -20.51
C ARG A 81 7.99 6.84 -20.99
N LYS A 82 8.57 6.03 -21.90
CA LYS A 82 7.86 4.84 -22.42
C LYS A 82 7.68 3.78 -21.34
N LYS A 83 8.76 3.44 -20.63
CA LYS A 83 8.71 2.43 -19.56
C LYS A 83 7.86 2.91 -18.38
N GLY A 84 8.00 4.18 -17.98
CA GLY A 84 7.17 4.78 -16.93
C GLY A 84 5.70 4.82 -17.30
N GLY A 85 5.37 5.13 -18.56
CA GLY A 85 4.01 5.10 -19.09
C GLY A 85 3.39 3.70 -19.06
N ILE A 86 4.14 2.67 -19.45
CA ILE A 86 3.69 1.27 -19.36
C ILE A 86 3.42 0.88 -17.90
N MET A 87 4.29 1.28 -16.97
CA MET A 87 4.14 0.96 -15.55
C MET A 87 2.94 1.67 -14.93
N LEU A 88 2.71 2.94 -15.27
CA LEU A 88 1.49 3.67 -14.89
C LEU A 88 0.24 3.00 -15.47
N GLY A 89 0.25 2.66 -16.75
CA GLY A 89 -0.85 1.95 -17.40
C GLY A 89 -1.15 0.61 -16.72
N ALA A 90 -0.13 -0.16 -16.34
CA ALA A 90 -0.30 -1.40 -15.60
C ALA A 90 -0.94 -1.17 -14.21
N ILE A 91 -0.53 -0.13 -13.49
CA ILE A 91 -1.14 0.25 -12.21
C ILE A 91 -2.62 0.57 -12.41
N PHE A 92 -2.97 1.42 -13.38
CA PHE A 92 -4.35 1.76 -13.69
C PHE A 92 -5.17 0.53 -14.12
N ALA A 93 -4.60 -0.34 -14.96
CA ALA A 93 -5.27 -1.57 -15.37
C ALA A 93 -5.63 -2.46 -14.18
N VAL A 94 -4.70 -2.63 -13.23
CA VAL A 94 -4.96 -3.40 -11.99
C VAL A 94 -6.10 -2.75 -11.18
N GLN A 95 -6.15 -1.41 -11.08
CA GLN A 95 -7.24 -0.74 -10.35
C GLN A 95 -8.59 -0.92 -11.02
N ILE A 96 -8.66 -0.84 -12.37
CA ILE A 96 -9.90 -1.02 -13.13
C ILE A 96 -10.35 -2.48 -13.09
N LEU A 97 -9.42 -3.43 -13.13
CA LEU A 97 -9.72 -4.86 -13.09
C LEU A 97 -10.04 -5.37 -11.67
N PHE A 98 -9.75 -4.59 -10.64
CA PHE A 98 -9.97 -4.97 -9.24
C PHE A 98 -11.40 -5.43 -8.94
N PRO A 99 -12.48 -4.70 -9.34
CA PRO A 99 -13.86 -5.14 -9.06
C PRO A 99 -14.20 -6.48 -9.70
N TYR A 100 -13.62 -6.76 -10.87
CA TYR A 100 -13.82 -8.05 -11.55
C TYR A 100 -13.06 -9.18 -10.83
N ALA A 101 -11.83 -8.92 -10.41
CA ALA A 101 -11.04 -9.85 -9.61
C ALA A 101 -11.72 -10.14 -8.27
N GLU A 102 -12.27 -9.14 -7.61
CA GLU A 102 -13.05 -9.29 -6.38
C GLU A 102 -14.24 -10.21 -6.59
N ARG A 103 -15.04 -9.97 -7.62
CA ARG A 103 -16.21 -10.80 -7.94
C ARG A 103 -15.83 -12.26 -8.23
N ILE A 104 -14.77 -12.47 -9.02
CA ILE A 104 -14.29 -13.81 -9.37
C ILE A 104 -13.80 -14.54 -8.10
N LEU A 105 -12.94 -13.90 -7.33
CA LEU A 105 -12.38 -14.48 -6.11
C LEU A 105 -13.48 -14.78 -5.07
N HIS A 106 -14.44 -13.89 -4.90
CA HIS A 106 -15.57 -14.11 -4.01
C HIS A 106 -16.40 -15.34 -4.46
N THR A 107 -16.60 -15.52 -5.76
CA THR A 107 -17.33 -16.69 -6.31
C THR A 107 -16.57 -17.99 -6.07
N PHE A 108 -15.25 -18.00 -6.23
CA PHE A 108 -14.44 -19.19 -6.00
C PHE A 108 -14.28 -19.55 -4.52
N PHE A 109 -14.26 -18.57 -3.64
CA PHE A 109 -14.05 -18.75 -2.19
C PHE A 109 -15.31 -18.61 -1.35
N THR A 110 -16.50 -18.79 -1.95
CA THR A 110 -17.80 -18.76 -1.23
C THR A 110 -17.90 -19.80 -0.11
N PHE A 111 -17.11 -20.87 -0.15
CA PHE A 111 -17.05 -21.87 0.91
C PHE A 111 -16.28 -21.44 2.16
N LEU A 112 -15.53 -20.31 2.10
CA LEU A 112 -14.86 -19.71 3.26
C LEU A 112 -15.65 -18.50 3.76
N PRO A 113 -16.44 -18.60 4.84
CA PRO A 113 -17.24 -17.48 5.34
C PRO A 113 -16.40 -16.30 5.86
N SER A 114 -15.11 -16.54 6.14
CA SER A 114 -14.16 -15.51 6.57
C SER A 114 -13.54 -14.72 5.42
N PHE A 115 -13.79 -15.11 4.15
CA PHE A 115 -13.21 -14.46 2.99
C PHE A 115 -14.03 -13.21 2.63
N SER A 116 -13.53 -12.04 3.03
CA SER A 116 -14.18 -10.75 2.81
C SER A 116 -13.42 -9.91 1.77
N GLY A 117 -14.03 -8.81 1.32
CA GLY A 117 -13.40 -7.83 0.43
C GLY A 117 -12.05 -7.32 0.96
N ASP A 118 -11.89 -7.21 2.29
CA ASP A 118 -10.62 -6.83 2.94
C ASP A 118 -9.50 -7.84 2.68
N THR A 119 -9.81 -9.13 2.59
CA THR A 119 -8.83 -10.18 2.26
C THR A 119 -8.38 -10.06 0.81
N ILE A 120 -9.32 -9.75 -0.08
CA ILE A 120 -9.03 -9.57 -1.52
C ILE A 120 -8.13 -8.36 -1.74
N THR A 121 -8.37 -7.23 -1.01
CA THR A 121 -7.52 -6.04 -1.09
C THR A 121 -6.10 -6.30 -0.62
N GLY A 122 -5.89 -7.22 0.30
CA GLY A 122 -4.57 -7.64 0.75
C GLY A 122 -3.80 -8.47 -0.29
N ILE A 123 -4.51 -9.21 -1.15
CA ILE A 123 -3.93 -10.04 -2.22
C ILE A 123 -3.73 -9.20 -3.50
N VAL A 124 -4.79 -8.51 -3.94
CA VAL A 124 -4.73 -7.61 -5.09
C VAL A 124 -4.69 -6.16 -4.58
N PRO A 125 -3.52 -5.51 -4.64
CA PRO A 125 -3.35 -4.19 -4.06
C PRO A 125 -4.30 -3.17 -4.67
N ASN A 126 -5.17 -2.55 -3.85
CA ASN A 126 -6.02 -1.45 -4.25
C ASN A 126 -5.60 -0.16 -3.56
N ILE A 127 -5.45 0.93 -4.31
CA ILE A 127 -4.97 2.20 -3.79
C ILE A 127 -6.06 2.96 -3.00
N TYR A 128 -7.33 2.76 -3.35
CA TYR A 128 -8.46 3.44 -2.73
C TYR A 128 -8.98 2.72 -1.47
N LEU A 129 -8.94 1.39 -1.49
CA LEU A 129 -9.39 0.54 -0.37
C LEU A 129 -8.25 0.26 0.61
N ASN A 130 -7.33 1.21 0.76
CA ASN A 130 -6.22 1.12 1.67
C ASN A 130 -6.59 1.75 3.02
N GLU A 131 -6.15 1.18 4.12
CA GLU A 131 -6.48 1.60 5.49
C GLU A 131 -6.21 3.09 5.76
N TYR A 132 -5.09 3.60 5.24
CA TYR A 132 -4.63 4.96 5.51
C TYR A 132 -5.08 5.99 4.47
N GLY A 133 -5.79 5.55 3.43
CA GLY A 133 -6.26 6.42 2.36
C GLY A 133 -5.18 6.88 1.39
N PHE A 134 -5.64 7.45 0.29
CA PHE A 134 -4.79 7.95 -0.77
C PHE A 134 -3.96 9.18 -0.32
N GLU A 135 -4.49 9.98 0.60
CA GLU A 135 -3.85 11.21 1.08
C GLU A 135 -2.48 10.95 1.71
N PHE A 136 -2.37 9.94 2.56
CA PHE A 136 -1.10 9.58 3.19
C PHE A 136 -0.09 9.01 2.21
N ILE A 137 -0.56 8.27 1.21
CA ILE A 137 0.30 7.77 0.13
C ILE A 137 0.84 8.95 -0.68
N ALA A 138 -0.04 9.89 -1.10
CA ALA A 138 0.34 11.08 -1.85
C ALA A 138 1.31 11.97 -1.07
N LEU A 139 1.04 12.19 0.22
CA LEU A 139 1.91 12.95 1.12
C LEU A 139 3.31 12.32 1.20
N SER A 140 3.39 10.99 1.35
CA SER A 140 4.67 10.29 1.44
C SER A 140 5.49 10.37 0.16
N VAL A 141 4.83 10.26 -1.00
CA VAL A 141 5.46 10.45 -2.32
C VAL A 141 5.95 11.90 -2.46
N LEU A 142 5.15 12.88 -2.05
CA LEU A 142 5.53 14.28 -2.06
C LEU A 142 6.76 14.54 -1.17
N MET A 143 6.77 13.99 0.06
CA MET A 143 7.90 14.09 0.98
C MET A 143 9.20 13.52 0.35
N TYR A 144 9.09 12.42 -0.40
CA TYR A 144 10.26 11.85 -1.08
C TYR A 144 10.89 12.81 -2.08
N PHE A 145 10.08 13.48 -2.91
CA PHE A 145 10.58 14.41 -3.93
C PHE A 145 10.94 15.79 -3.39
N LEU A 146 10.37 16.19 -2.25
CA LEU A 146 10.68 17.48 -1.61
C LEU A 146 11.86 17.43 -0.63
N LYS A 147 12.37 16.23 -0.33
CA LYS A 147 13.46 16.04 0.66
C LYS A 147 14.73 16.88 0.38
N GLU A 148 15.01 17.20 -0.89
CA GLU A 148 16.15 17.99 -1.30
C GLU A 148 15.93 19.49 -1.12
N LYS A 149 14.68 19.94 -1.01
CA LYS A 149 14.30 21.32 -0.75
C LYS A 149 13.99 21.49 0.74
N LYS A 150 15.01 21.75 1.55
CA LYS A 150 14.91 21.83 3.03
C LYS A 150 13.74 22.68 3.52
N ASP A 151 13.50 23.82 2.89
CA ASP A 151 12.45 24.76 3.30
C ASP A 151 11.03 24.20 3.09
N LEU A 152 10.79 23.57 1.96
CA LEU A 152 9.52 22.91 1.65
C LEU A 152 9.29 21.64 2.49
N PHE A 153 10.37 20.93 2.81
CA PHE A 153 10.32 19.75 3.67
C PHE A 153 9.86 20.10 5.10
N CYS A 154 10.38 21.20 5.68
CA CYS A 154 9.96 21.67 7.00
C CYS A 154 8.49 22.08 7.05
N VAL A 155 7.93 22.64 5.97
CA VAL A 155 6.51 22.99 5.90
C VAL A 155 5.64 21.73 5.87
N THR A 156 6.03 20.73 5.09
CA THR A 156 5.28 19.47 4.96
C THR A 156 5.25 18.66 6.26
N THR A 157 6.35 18.68 7.04
CA THR A 157 6.41 18.00 8.35
C THR A 157 5.65 18.72 9.46
N ARG A 158 5.38 20.04 9.32
CA ARG A 158 4.56 20.80 10.29
C ARG A 158 3.04 20.60 10.09
N LEU A 159 2.62 20.06 8.96
CA LEU A 159 1.21 19.79 8.64
C LEU A 159 0.74 18.39 9.09
N ILE A 160 1.64 17.58 9.64
CA ILE A 160 1.39 16.27 10.25
C ILE A 160 1.39 16.38 11.78
#